data_1bceea0ee4516fd702496202472e3102
#
_entry.id   1bceea0ee4516fd702496202472e3102
#
_cell.length_a   1.000
_cell.length_b   1.000
_cell.length_c   1.000
_cell.angle_alpha   90.00
_cell.angle_beta   90.00
_cell.angle_gamma   90.00
#
_symmetry.space_group_name_H-M   'P 1'
#
loop_
_entity.id
_entity.type
_entity.pdbx_description
1 polymer ?
#
loop_
_entity_poly.entity_id
_entity_poly.type
_entity_poly.pdbx_seq_one_letter_code
_entity_poly.pdbx_strand_id
1 'polypeptide(L)'
;MLHLLSEGVSSVSIRTLLVFLLVFLLVADYMKRRKPKNFPPGPFPLPFLGNVLSMDFKDPLKGIEKLTKKYGDIFSSHVGSTSYVFINNLQMVKEVLVNNGENFLDRPQVPFETGFFSQRGLISSNGHIWKQQRRFALTTLRNFGLGKKSLEERIQEECRYLTEAIGEEQGHPFDPHFKINNAVSNIICSIMFGDRFEYHNERFQELLHLLDKLLVLHSHPLSQLYSSFPGVMKYIPGPHHTIPEIWKQLKTFLCDIIAKHKEDWQPTESRDFIDSYLQEIAKDDGSECFSEENLVACMLDLFFAGTETTSTTLRWALLYMAAYPEIQARVQTEIDATVGQTRQPGLDDQASLHYTNAVVHELQRCSNVVPLGAPRLTTHDTLLGGYLVPKGTVLMTNLTSVLMDKKEWETPDAFNPEHFLKDGQFCRREALVPFSLGKR
;
A
#
# COMPACT_ATOMS: atom_id res chain seq x y z
N MET A 1 -39.72 -48.66 27.18
CA MET A 1 -38.38 -48.31 26.73
C MET A 1 -38.30 -46.89 26.13
N LEU A 2 -39.32 -46.46 25.41
CA LEU A 2 -39.38 -45.04 24.89
C LEU A 2 -39.66 -44.01 25.99
N HIS A 3 -40.35 -44.34 27.09
CA HIS A 3 -40.63 -43.44 28.21
C HIS A 3 -39.41 -43.19 29.10
N LEU A 4 -38.44 -44.10 29.18
CA LEU A 4 -37.18 -43.92 29.92
C LEU A 4 -36.16 -43.08 29.17
N LEU A 5 -36.29 -42.94 27.85
CA LEU A 5 -35.45 -42.08 27.04
C LEU A 5 -35.92 -40.62 27.07
N SER A 6 -37.19 -40.35 27.33
CA SER A 6 -37.74 -38.98 27.41
C SER A 6 -37.44 -38.28 28.74
N GLU A 7 -37.29 -39.03 29.85
CA GLU A 7 -36.95 -38.46 31.17
C GLU A 7 -35.44 -38.14 31.32
N GLY A 8 -34.57 -38.82 30.56
CA GLY A 8 -33.11 -38.57 30.59
C GLY A 8 -32.67 -37.29 29.88
N VAL A 9 -33.48 -36.73 28.98
CA VAL A 9 -33.13 -35.50 28.20
C VAL A 9 -33.59 -34.21 28.89
N SER A 10 -34.49 -34.27 29.87
CA SER A 10 -35.09 -33.08 30.49
C SER A 10 -34.32 -32.47 31.69
N SER A 11 -33.13 -33.02 32.07
CA SER A 11 -32.38 -32.52 33.23
C SER A 11 -31.00 -31.90 32.95
N VAL A 12 -30.67 -31.67 31.71
CA VAL A 12 -29.43 -30.94 31.42
C VAL A 12 -29.66 -29.45 31.74
N SER A 13 -29.11 -29.03 32.88
CA SER A 13 -29.17 -27.62 33.29
C SER A 13 -28.65 -26.73 32.16
N ILE A 14 -29.28 -25.58 31.89
CA ILE A 14 -28.81 -24.55 30.94
C ILE A 14 -27.33 -24.24 31.22
N ARG A 15 -26.91 -24.24 32.50
CA ARG A 15 -25.49 -24.05 32.88
C ARG A 15 -24.60 -25.14 32.31
N THR A 16 -25.00 -26.39 32.37
CA THR A 16 -24.23 -27.53 31.82
C THR A 16 -24.10 -27.41 30.29
N LEU A 17 -25.19 -27.04 29.62
CA LEU A 17 -25.19 -26.82 28.17
C LEU A 17 -24.25 -25.63 27.76
N LEU A 18 -24.28 -24.52 28.51
CA LEU A 18 -23.41 -23.38 28.29
C LEU A 18 -21.93 -23.71 28.52
N VAL A 19 -21.61 -24.48 29.58
CA VAL A 19 -20.25 -24.96 29.85
C VAL A 19 -19.76 -25.88 28.75
N PHE A 20 -20.60 -26.85 28.33
CA PHE A 20 -20.27 -27.74 27.21
C PHE A 20 -20.01 -26.97 25.91
N LEU A 21 -20.88 -26.01 25.58
CA LEU A 21 -20.72 -25.15 24.40
C LEU A 21 -19.43 -24.35 24.48
N LEU A 22 -19.12 -23.76 25.65
CA LEU A 22 -17.89 -23.01 25.87
C LEU A 22 -16.65 -23.89 25.65
N VAL A 23 -16.61 -25.06 26.27
CA VAL A 23 -15.51 -26.02 26.13
C VAL A 23 -15.40 -26.49 24.68
N PHE A 24 -16.51 -26.82 24.04
CA PHE A 24 -16.53 -27.17 22.62
C PHE A 24 -15.94 -26.07 21.73
N LEU A 25 -16.37 -24.84 21.93
CA LEU A 25 -15.85 -23.66 21.16
C LEU A 25 -14.36 -23.44 21.41
N LEU A 26 -13.89 -23.59 22.64
CA LEU A 26 -12.45 -23.46 22.97
C LEU A 26 -11.63 -24.59 22.32
N VAL A 27 -12.12 -25.82 22.34
CA VAL A 27 -11.45 -26.95 21.68
C VAL A 27 -11.45 -26.77 20.16
N ALA A 28 -12.58 -26.37 19.60
CA ALA A 28 -12.69 -26.10 18.14
C ALA A 28 -11.74 -25.00 17.70
N ASP A 29 -11.67 -23.89 18.46
CA ASP A 29 -10.72 -22.81 18.20
C ASP A 29 -9.26 -23.28 18.30
N TYR A 30 -8.93 -24.04 19.35
CA TYR A 30 -7.60 -24.63 19.52
C TYR A 30 -7.21 -25.54 18.36
N MET A 31 -8.13 -26.43 17.94
CA MET A 31 -7.89 -27.35 16.82
C MET A 31 -7.70 -26.60 15.50
N LYS A 32 -8.51 -25.58 15.24
CA LYS A 32 -8.41 -24.72 14.06
C LYS A 32 -7.07 -23.98 13.99
N ARG A 33 -6.48 -23.60 15.12
CA ARG A 33 -5.22 -22.87 15.22
C ARG A 33 -3.99 -23.74 15.41
N ARG A 34 -4.15 -25.08 15.33
CA ARG A 34 -3.01 -25.99 15.51
C ARG A 34 -1.96 -25.70 14.45
N LYS A 35 -0.78 -25.32 14.92
CA LYS A 35 0.39 -25.00 14.07
C LYS A 35 1.17 -26.26 13.70
N PRO A 36 1.84 -26.28 12.53
CA PRO A 36 2.88 -27.26 12.25
C PRO A 36 3.96 -27.26 13.33
N LYS A 37 4.65 -28.38 13.53
CA LYS A 37 5.72 -28.47 14.53
C LYS A 37 6.84 -27.47 14.35
N ASN A 38 7.10 -27.04 13.11
CA ASN A 38 8.18 -26.10 12.75
C ASN A 38 7.61 -24.77 12.21
N PHE A 39 6.58 -24.23 12.85
CA PHE A 39 6.03 -22.92 12.52
C PHE A 39 6.87 -21.80 13.17
N PRO A 40 6.99 -20.59 12.57
CA PRO A 40 7.75 -19.47 13.15
C PRO A 40 7.35 -19.17 14.61
N PRO A 41 8.32 -18.86 15.50
CA PRO A 41 8.04 -18.55 16.91
C PRO A 41 7.19 -17.27 17.03
N GLY A 42 6.53 -17.10 18.16
CA GLY A 42 5.71 -15.92 18.40
C GLY A 42 5.01 -15.96 19.75
N PRO A 43 4.29 -14.88 20.12
CA PRO A 43 3.52 -14.84 21.35
C PRO A 43 2.41 -15.90 21.35
N PHE A 44 2.07 -16.37 22.55
CA PHE A 44 0.97 -17.32 22.71
C PHE A 44 -0.37 -16.64 22.38
N PRO A 45 -1.16 -17.17 21.43
CA PRO A 45 -2.44 -16.57 21.05
C PRO A 45 -3.55 -16.92 22.06
N LEU A 46 -4.32 -15.93 22.46
CA LEU A 46 -5.53 -16.14 23.26
C LEU A 46 -6.66 -16.75 22.40
N PRO A 47 -7.53 -17.57 22.99
CA PRO A 47 -8.69 -18.10 22.29
C PRO A 47 -9.51 -16.99 21.62
N PHE A 48 -9.95 -17.20 20.39
CA PHE A 48 -10.71 -16.30 19.51
C PHE A 48 -10.02 -14.97 19.16
N LEU A 49 -9.31 -14.35 20.10
CA LEU A 49 -8.67 -13.04 19.91
C LEU A 49 -7.30 -13.14 19.25
N GLY A 50 -6.55 -14.23 19.48
CA GLY A 50 -5.15 -14.29 19.06
C GLY A 50 -4.28 -13.38 19.92
N ASN A 51 -3.46 -12.55 19.29
CA ASN A 51 -2.52 -11.65 19.96
C ASN A 51 -2.99 -10.18 19.98
N VAL A 52 -4.27 -9.90 19.72
CA VAL A 52 -4.82 -8.53 19.65
C VAL A 52 -4.50 -7.72 20.92
N LEU A 53 -4.64 -8.33 22.11
CA LEU A 53 -4.39 -7.63 23.37
C LEU A 53 -2.89 -7.31 23.62
N SER A 54 -1.99 -7.92 22.87
CA SER A 54 -0.55 -7.64 22.92
C SER A 54 -0.07 -6.70 21.80
N MET A 55 -0.96 -6.23 20.94
CA MET A 55 -0.64 -5.28 19.88
C MET A 55 -0.59 -3.86 20.43
N ASP A 56 0.41 -3.11 20.01
CA ASP A 56 0.48 -1.68 20.28
C ASP A 56 -0.26 -0.91 19.18
N PHE A 57 -1.51 -0.52 19.46
CA PHE A 57 -2.32 0.23 18.49
C PHE A 57 -1.93 1.72 18.38
N LYS A 58 -1.13 2.24 19.32
CA LYS A 58 -0.63 3.62 19.25
C LYS A 58 0.63 3.72 18.41
N ASP A 59 1.50 2.72 18.53
CA ASP A 59 2.75 2.64 17.77
C ASP A 59 2.98 1.18 17.31
N PRO A 60 2.32 0.75 16.22
CA PRO A 60 2.43 -0.62 15.73
C PRO A 60 3.86 -1.03 15.37
N LEU A 61 4.66 -0.10 14.83
CA LEU A 61 6.03 -0.37 14.44
C LEU A 61 6.92 -0.68 15.64
N LYS A 62 6.77 0.07 16.73
CA LYS A 62 7.44 -0.22 18.00
C LYS A 62 7.02 -1.56 18.61
N GLY A 63 5.73 -1.89 18.47
CA GLY A 63 5.22 -3.21 18.86
C GLY A 63 5.91 -4.34 18.10
N ILE A 64 6.04 -4.21 16.79
CA ILE A 64 6.74 -5.18 15.92
C ILE A 64 8.23 -5.24 16.25
N GLU A 65 8.90 -4.12 16.47
CA GLU A 65 10.31 -4.08 16.88
C GLU A 65 10.57 -4.85 18.18
N LYS A 66 9.71 -4.69 19.20
CA LYS A 66 9.77 -5.47 20.44
C LYS A 66 9.66 -6.97 20.21
N LEU A 67 8.75 -7.37 19.31
CA LEU A 67 8.58 -8.78 18.95
C LEU A 67 9.78 -9.31 18.16
N THR A 68 10.33 -8.53 17.24
CA THR A 68 11.55 -8.86 16.49
C THR A 68 12.73 -9.08 17.44
N LYS A 69 12.94 -8.20 18.41
CA LYS A 69 13.99 -8.36 19.44
C LYS A 69 13.82 -9.63 20.28
N LYS A 70 12.58 -10.06 20.51
CA LYS A 70 12.27 -11.22 21.35
C LYS A 70 12.31 -12.55 20.60
N TYR A 71 11.82 -12.59 19.37
CA TYR A 71 11.58 -13.84 18.61
C TYR A 71 12.51 -14.00 17.40
N GLY A 72 13.26 -12.94 17.03
CA GLY A 72 14.16 -12.94 15.89
C GLY A 72 13.55 -12.38 14.62
N ASP A 73 14.30 -12.49 13.52
CA ASP A 73 13.97 -11.87 12.22
C ASP A 73 12.76 -12.46 11.52
N ILE A 74 12.35 -13.67 11.92
CA ILE A 74 11.12 -14.32 11.44
C ILE A 74 10.30 -14.68 12.67
N PHE A 75 9.12 -14.08 12.80
CA PHE A 75 8.20 -14.43 13.88
C PHE A 75 6.76 -14.44 13.41
N SER A 76 5.89 -15.08 14.17
CA SER A 76 4.46 -15.16 13.90
C SER A 76 3.62 -14.42 14.92
N SER A 77 2.48 -13.91 14.46
CA SER A 77 1.41 -13.36 15.30
C SER A 77 0.04 -13.82 14.78
N HIS A 78 -0.98 -13.74 15.61
CA HIS A 78 -2.34 -14.12 15.24
C HIS A 78 -3.31 -13.00 15.56
N VAL A 79 -4.17 -12.67 14.63
CA VAL A 79 -5.26 -11.72 14.85
C VAL A 79 -6.56 -12.44 14.46
N GLY A 80 -7.42 -12.66 15.44
CA GLY A 80 -8.56 -13.53 15.24
C GLY A 80 -8.11 -14.94 14.80
N SER A 81 -8.62 -15.43 13.69
CA SER A 81 -8.25 -16.73 13.11
C SER A 81 -7.12 -16.63 12.08
N THR A 82 -6.65 -15.42 11.76
CA THR A 82 -5.64 -15.20 10.71
C THR A 82 -4.24 -15.28 11.31
N SER A 83 -3.38 -16.08 10.66
CA SER A 83 -1.96 -16.18 11.01
C SER A 83 -1.15 -15.21 10.18
N TYR A 84 -0.30 -14.45 10.85
CA TYR A 84 0.66 -13.52 10.26
C TYR A 84 2.08 -14.00 10.51
N VAL A 85 2.95 -13.89 9.51
CA VAL A 85 4.39 -14.11 9.64
C VAL A 85 5.09 -12.81 9.23
N PHE A 86 5.94 -12.30 10.09
CA PHE A 86 6.70 -11.06 9.87
C PHE A 86 8.13 -11.39 9.48
N ILE A 87 8.63 -10.68 8.48
CA ILE A 87 9.99 -10.78 7.94
C ILE A 87 10.71 -9.46 8.18
N ASN A 88 11.87 -9.50 8.83
CA ASN A 88 12.51 -8.33 9.41
C ASN A 88 13.97 -8.08 8.96
N ASN A 89 14.46 -8.73 7.90
CA ASN A 89 15.77 -8.42 7.32
C ASN A 89 15.79 -8.54 5.80
N LEU A 90 16.78 -7.92 5.16
CA LEU A 90 16.90 -7.87 3.71
C LEU A 90 17.05 -9.27 3.08
N GLN A 91 17.84 -10.14 3.68
CA GLN A 91 18.09 -11.49 3.17
C GLN A 91 16.78 -12.28 3.08
N MET A 92 15.96 -12.26 4.14
CA MET A 92 14.69 -12.98 4.16
C MET A 92 13.66 -12.32 3.24
N VAL A 93 13.65 -10.99 3.11
CA VAL A 93 12.80 -10.29 2.13
C VAL A 93 13.13 -10.74 0.72
N LYS A 94 14.42 -10.86 0.37
CA LYS A 94 14.85 -11.40 -0.94
C LYS A 94 14.47 -12.86 -1.12
N GLU A 95 14.71 -13.70 -0.11
CA GLU A 95 14.36 -15.12 -0.16
C GLU A 95 12.87 -15.30 -0.47
N VAL A 96 12.02 -14.54 0.21
CA VAL A 96 10.56 -14.62 0.05
C VAL A 96 10.09 -14.05 -1.29
N LEU A 97 10.48 -12.80 -1.59
CA LEU A 97 9.83 -12.05 -2.68
C LEU A 97 10.54 -12.19 -4.03
N VAL A 98 11.83 -12.55 -4.02
CA VAL A 98 12.60 -12.72 -5.25
C VAL A 98 12.78 -14.20 -5.55
N ASN A 99 13.37 -14.98 -4.63
CA ASN A 99 13.71 -16.37 -4.89
C ASN A 99 12.49 -17.29 -4.89
N ASN A 100 11.55 -17.09 -3.93
CA ASN A 100 10.33 -17.86 -3.79
C ASN A 100 9.06 -17.07 -4.14
N GLY A 101 9.19 -15.98 -4.90
CA GLY A 101 8.13 -14.99 -5.12
C GLY A 101 6.81 -15.56 -5.63
N GLU A 102 6.83 -16.65 -6.39
CA GLU A 102 5.61 -17.31 -6.90
C GLU A 102 4.69 -17.83 -5.77
N ASN A 103 5.26 -18.23 -4.65
CA ASN A 103 4.50 -18.74 -3.49
C ASN A 103 3.83 -17.63 -2.68
N PHE A 104 4.15 -16.35 -2.96
CA PHE A 104 3.71 -15.17 -2.20
C PHE A 104 3.10 -14.10 -3.10
N LEU A 105 2.49 -14.47 -4.21
CA LEU A 105 1.90 -13.51 -5.16
C LEU A 105 0.52 -13.02 -4.75
N ASP A 106 -0.24 -13.81 -3.99
CA ASP A 106 -1.61 -13.46 -3.67
C ASP A 106 -1.71 -12.40 -2.57
N ARG A 107 -2.85 -11.71 -2.54
CA ARG A 107 -3.25 -10.75 -1.51
C ARG A 107 -4.32 -11.35 -0.62
N PRO A 108 -4.26 -11.11 0.71
CA PRO A 108 -5.37 -11.46 1.57
C PRO A 108 -6.60 -10.62 1.21
N GLN A 109 -7.79 -11.21 1.36
CA GLN A 109 -9.03 -10.47 1.18
C GLN A 109 -9.30 -9.60 2.40
N VAL A 110 -9.59 -8.33 2.17
CA VAL A 110 -9.90 -7.36 3.22
C VAL A 110 -11.43 -7.14 3.25
N PRO A 111 -12.09 -7.27 4.42
CA PRO A 111 -13.55 -7.15 4.51
C PRO A 111 -14.15 -5.85 3.99
N PHE A 112 -13.42 -4.73 4.04
CA PHE A 112 -13.86 -3.46 3.46
C PHE A 112 -13.97 -3.46 1.93
N GLU A 113 -13.20 -4.33 1.30
CA GLU A 113 -13.13 -4.49 -0.15
C GLU A 113 -14.12 -5.55 -0.63
N THR A 114 -14.71 -6.34 0.29
CA THR A 114 -15.72 -7.33 -0.07
C THR A 114 -16.97 -6.64 -0.60
N GLY A 115 -17.26 -6.87 -1.85
CA GLY A 115 -18.38 -6.28 -2.55
C GLY A 115 -17.97 -5.55 -3.80
N PHE A 116 -17.17 -4.50 -3.71
CA PHE A 116 -16.77 -3.73 -4.89
C PHE A 116 -15.39 -4.10 -5.44
N PHE A 117 -14.36 -4.15 -4.57
CA PHE A 117 -12.97 -4.43 -4.96
C PHE A 117 -12.59 -5.91 -4.84
N SER A 118 -13.49 -6.76 -4.35
CA SER A 118 -13.18 -8.18 -4.16
C SER A 118 -12.62 -8.79 -5.45
N GLN A 119 -11.34 -9.13 -5.44
CA GLN A 119 -10.60 -9.76 -6.55
C GLN A 119 -10.53 -8.91 -7.84
N ARG A 120 -10.66 -7.59 -7.74
CA ARG A 120 -10.55 -6.65 -8.86
C ARG A 120 -9.35 -5.73 -8.72
N GLY A 121 -9.03 -5.04 -9.82
CA GLY A 121 -7.96 -4.07 -9.89
C GLY A 121 -6.56 -4.68 -9.87
N LEU A 122 -5.58 -3.86 -9.48
CA LEU A 122 -4.14 -4.19 -9.44
C LEU A 122 -3.67 -4.59 -8.03
N ILE A 123 -4.32 -4.06 -6.98
CA ILE A 123 -3.94 -4.26 -5.59
C ILE A 123 -4.58 -5.53 -5.03
N SER A 124 -5.90 -5.70 -5.18
CA SER A 124 -6.67 -6.73 -4.48
C SER A 124 -6.97 -7.97 -5.32
N SER A 125 -6.78 -7.95 -6.64
CA SER A 125 -6.96 -9.12 -7.50
C SER A 125 -5.84 -10.15 -7.32
N ASN A 126 -6.13 -11.42 -7.62
CA ASN A 126 -5.22 -12.54 -7.49
C ASN A 126 -5.19 -13.40 -8.76
N GLY A 127 -4.23 -14.31 -8.85
CA GLY A 127 -4.16 -15.35 -9.89
C GLY A 127 -4.10 -14.79 -11.32
N HIS A 128 -4.94 -15.32 -12.21
CA HIS A 128 -4.97 -14.97 -13.64
C HIS A 128 -5.43 -13.53 -13.88
N ILE A 129 -6.49 -13.09 -13.20
CA ILE A 129 -7.01 -11.71 -13.31
C ILE A 129 -5.90 -10.71 -13.00
N TRP A 130 -5.20 -10.86 -11.86
CA TRP A 130 -4.08 -9.99 -11.52
C TRP A 130 -2.98 -9.96 -12.58
N LYS A 131 -2.59 -11.11 -13.13
CA LYS A 131 -1.55 -11.18 -14.16
C LYS A 131 -1.93 -10.39 -15.42
N GLN A 132 -3.17 -10.51 -15.86
CA GLN A 132 -3.68 -9.79 -17.04
C GLN A 132 -3.77 -8.29 -16.77
N GLN A 133 -4.39 -7.89 -15.65
CA GLN A 133 -4.53 -6.48 -15.27
C GLN A 133 -3.16 -5.81 -15.12
N ARG A 134 -2.22 -6.45 -14.43
CA ARG A 134 -0.87 -5.92 -14.26
C ARG A 134 -0.11 -5.79 -15.58
N ARG A 135 -0.18 -6.81 -16.44
CA ARG A 135 0.46 -6.76 -17.77
C ARG A 135 -0.09 -5.62 -18.59
N PHE A 136 -1.40 -5.50 -18.66
CA PHE A 136 -2.08 -4.42 -19.36
C PHE A 136 -1.67 -3.06 -18.79
N ALA A 137 -1.85 -2.84 -17.48
CA ALA A 137 -1.56 -1.56 -16.86
C ALA A 137 -0.10 -1.12 -17.07
N LEU A 138 0.88 -2.00 -16.85
CA LEU A 138 2.29 -1.65 -17.04
C LEU A 138 2.62 -1.33 -18.50
N THR A 139 2.02 -2.03 -19.46
CA THR A 139 2.23 -1.76 -20.89
C THR A 139 1.61 -0.42 -21.27
N THR A 140 0.37 -0.19 -20.87
CA THR A 140 -0.38 1.03 -21.17
C THR A 140 0.28 2.27 -20.53
N LEU A 141 0.63 2.19 -19.25
CA LEU A 141 1.33 3.30 -18.57
C LEU A 141 2.67 3.63 -19.24
N ARG A 142 3.44 2.62 -19.70
CA ARG A 142 4.67 2.85 -20.48
C ARG A 142 4.39 3.52 -21.83
N ASN A 143 3.29 3.19 -22.48
CA ASN A 143 2.89 3.82 -23.74
C ASN A 143 2.53 5.30 -23.54
N PHE A 144 1.88 5.63 -22.42
CA PHE A 144 1.57 7.02 -22.03
C PHE A 144 2.71 7.76 -21.35
N GLY A 145 3.92 7.21 -21.39
CA GLY A 145 5.12 7.94 -21.03
C GLY A 145 5.69 7.64 -19.65
N LEU A 146 5.15 6.69 -18.89
CA LEU A 146 5.76 6.30 -17.62
C LEU A 146 7.22 5.88 -17.82
N GLY A 147 8.14 6.63 -17.21
CA GLY A 147 9.58 6.45 -17.38
C GLY A 147 10.15 6.94 -18.73
N LYS A 148 9.45 7.81 -19.45
CA LYS A 148 9.87 8.39 -20.74
C LYS A 148 9.77 9.92 -20.70
N LYS A 149 10.45 10.58 -21.69
CA LYS A 149 10.40 12.04 -21.85
C LYS A 149 8.99 12.61 -22.08
N SER A 150 8.07 11.85 -22.65
CA SER A 150 6.68 12.32 -22.86
C SER A 150 5.90 12.62 -21.58
N LEU A 151 6.27 12.03 -20.43
CA LEU A 151 5.70 12.40 -19.13
C LEU A 151 6.39 13.62 -18.51
N GLU A 152 7.62 13.91 -18.91
CA GLU A 152 8.41 15.03 -18.40
C GLU A 152 7.71 16.36 -18.57
N GLU A 153 7.15 16.63 -19.77
CA GLU A 153 6.44 17.87 -20.06
C GLU A 153 5.24 18.08 -19.13
N ARG A 154 4.48 17.00 -18.85
CA ARG A 154 3.34 17.06 -17.92
C ARG A 154 3.79 17.31 -16.48
N ILE A 155 4.90 16.70 -16.07
CA ILE A 155 5.50 16.95 -14.74
C ILE A 155 5.99 18.39 -14.64
N GLN A 156 6.69 18.90 -15.66
CA GLN A 156 7.18 20.27 -15.69
C GLN A 156 6.03 21.29 -15.67
N GLU A 157 4.93 20.99 -16.36
CA GLU A 157 3.72 21.81 -16.31
C GLU A 157 3.16 21.89 -14.88
N GLU A 158 2.95 20.75 -14.23
CA GLU A 158 2.43 20.73 -12.85
C GLU A 158 3.41 21.33 -11.84
N CYS A 159 4.72 21.21 -12.06
CA CYS A 159 5.71 21.90 -11.23
C CYS A 159 5.59 23.43 -11.32
N ARG A 160 5.22 23.98 -12.48
CA ARG A 160 4.94 25.43 -12.62
C ARG A 160 3.73 25.84 -11.81
N TYR A 161 2.61 25.14 -11.97
CA TYR A 161 1.38 25.41 -11.20
C TYR A 161 1.59 25.27 -9.70
N LEU A 162 2.33 24.24 -9.26
CA LEU A 162 2.66 24.08 -7.85
C LEU A 162 3.52 25.23 -7.32
N THR A 163 4.52 25.65 -8.10
CA THR A 163 5.40 26.77 -7.73
C THR A 163 4.62 28.08 -7.66
N GLU A 164 3.72 28.35 -8.60
CA GLU A 164 2.83 29.51 -8.59
C GLU A 164 1.91 29.48 -7.37
N ALA A 165 1.24 28.34 -7.11
CA ALA A 165 0.36 28.17 -5.95
C ALA A 165 1.09 28.34 -4.60
N ILE A 166 2.37 27.93 -4.50
CA ILE A 166 3.18 28.19 -3.31
C ILE A 166 3.56 29.67 -3.24
N GLY A 167 3.86 30.31 -4.38
CA GLY A 167 4.18 31.73 -4.47
C GLY A 167 3.04 32.66 -4.01
N GLU A 168 1.78 32.25 -4.19
CA GLU A 168 0.60 32.97 -3.71
C GLU A 168 0.57 33.15 -2.18
N GLU A 169 1.27 32.29 -1.43
CA GLU A 169 1.37 32.41 0.04
C GLU A 169 2.25 33.57 0.52
N GLN A 170 3.02 34.19 -0.38
CA GLN A 170 3.83 35.41 -0.12
C GLN A 170 4.72 35.31 1.14
N GLY A 171 5.23 34.12 1.44
CA GLY A 171 6.07 33.84 2.60
C GLY A 171 5.31 33.60 3.91
N HIS A 172 3.98 33.56 3.90
CA HIS A 172 3.21 33.19 5.07
C HIS A 172 3.27 31.68 5.32
N PRO A 173 3.24 31.23 6.59
CA PRO A 173 3.14 29.80 6.91
C PRO A 173 1.84 29.19 6.37
N PHE A 174 1.96 28.05 5.70
CA PHE A 174 0.80 27.31 5.16
C PHE A 174 1.02 25.79 5.26
N ASP A 175 -0.06 25.00 5.15
CA ASP A 175 0.01 23.55 4.99
C ASP A 175 0.15 23.20 3.51
N PRO A 176 1.27 22.59 3.08
CA PRO A 176 1.49 22.25 1.68
C PRO A 176 0.68 21.02 1.20
N HIS A 177 -0.05 20.34 2.09
CA HIS A 177 -0.67 19.05 1.85
C HIS A 177 -1.50 19.04 0.55
N PHE A 178 -2.55 19.84 0.46
CA PHE A 178 -3.44 19.81 -0.70
C PHE A 178 -2.82 20.42 -1.96
N LYS A 179 -1.89 21.38 -1.84
CA LYS A 179 -1.19 21.92 -3.01
C LYS A 179 -0.32 20.84 -3.68
N ILE A 180 0.41 20.05 -2.87
CA ILE A 180 1.21 18.92 -3.37
C ILE A 180 0.31 17.79 -3.89
N ASN A 181 -0.79 17.47 -3.18
CA ASN A 181 -1.74 16.46 -3.64
C ASN A 181 -2.34 16.85 -4.99
N ASN A 182 -2.71 18.11 -5.20
CA ASN A 182 -3.21 18.61 -6.48
C ASN A 182 -2.22 18.35 -7.62
N ALA A 183 -0.96 18.74 -7.45
CA ALA A 183 0.06 18.57 -8.49
C ALA A 183 0.30 17.09 -8.81
N VAL A 184 0.53 16.27 -7.79
CA VAL A 184 0.80 14.83 -7.98
C VAL A 184 -0.40 14.13 -8.60
N SER A 185 -1.62 14.41 -8.11
CA SER A 185 -2.84 13.82 -8.64
C SER A 185 -3.10 14.21 -10.08
N ASN A 186 -2.82 15.46 -10.48
CA ASN A 186 -2.99 15.92 -11.85
C ASN A 186 -2.07 15.20 -12.84
N ILE A 187 -0.84 14.87 -12.43
CA ILE A 187 0.04 14.02 -13.24
C ILE A 187 -0.61 12.64 -13.49
N ILE A 188 -1.19 12.04 -12.45
CA ILE A 188 -1.91 10.76 -12.59
C ILE A 188 -3.17 10.94 -13.44
N CYS A 189 -3.96 12.00 -13.22
CA CYS A 189 -5.16 12.30 -14.00
C CYS A 189 -4.85 12.48 -15.49
N SER A 190 -3.76 13.16 -15.81
CA SER A 190 -3.35 13.36 -17.21
C SER A 190 -3.00 12.06 -17.94
N ILE A 191 -2.56 11.02 -17.22
CA ILE A 191 -2.30 9.69 -17.77
C ILE A 191 -3.59 8.88 -17.90
N MET A 192 -4.47 8.99 -16.88
CA MET A 192 -5.66 8.15 -16.76
C MET A 192 -6.85 8.68 -17.52
N PHE A 193 -7.05 10.01 -17.52
CA PHE A 193 -8.22 10.70 -18.07
C PHE A 193 -7.87 11.59 -19.27
N GLY A 194 -6.59 11.69 -19.63
CA GLY A 194 -6.10 12.55 -20.71
C GLY A 194 -5.92 14.03 -20.31
N ASP A 195 -6.59 14.50 -19.28
CA ASP A 195 -6.66 15.89 -18.86
C ASP A 195 -6.20 16.11 -17.41
N ARG A 196 -5.84 17.36 -17.09
CA ARG A 196 -5.61 17.86 -15.75
C ARG A 196 -6.85 18.60 -15.21
N PHE A 197 -6.92 18.77 -13.89
CA PHE A 197 -7.93 19.59 -13.23
C PHE A 197 -7.33 20.89 -12.69
N GLU A 198 -8.12 21.97 -12.78
CA GLU A 198 -7.75 23.20 -12.07
C GLU A 198 -7.77 23.01 -10.56
N TYR A 199 -6.81 23.63 -9.83
CA TYR A 199 -6.67 23.47 -8.38
C TYR A 199 -7.92 23.94 -7.59
N HIS A 200 -8.73 24.82 -8.17
CA HIS A 200 -10.00 25.30 -7.58
C HIS A 200 -11.24 24.49 -8.03
N ASN A 201 -11.06 23.39 -8.78
CA ASN A 201 -12.16 22.57 -9.21
C ASN A 201 -12.78 21.83 -8.01
N GLU A 202 -14.00 22.20 -7.62
CA GLU A 202 -14.67 21.67 -6.42
C GLU A 202 -14.79 20.13 -6.43
N ARG A 203 -15.15 19.54 -7.58
CA ARG A 203 -15.27 18.06 -7.69
C ARG A 203 -13.92 17.36 -7.53
N PHE A 204 -12.86 17.96 -8.01
CA PHE A 204 -11.54 17.42 -7.85
C PHE A 204 -11.03 17.55 -6.40
N GLN A 205 -11.31 18.68 -5.76
CA GLN A 205 -11.01 18.87 -4.34
C GLN A 205 -11.78 17.86 -3.46
N GLU A 206 -13.07 17.63 -3.77
CA GLU A 206 -13.87 16.61 -3.07
C GLU A 206 -13.23 15.20 -3.21
N LEU A 207 -12.79 14.82 -4.42
CA LEU A 207 -12.09 13.55 -4.66
C LEU A 207 -10.84 13.40 -3.77
N LEU A 208 -9.98 14.43 -3.71
CA LEU A 208 -8.77 14.43 -2.89
C LEU A 208 -9.09 14.32 -1.39
N HIS A 209 -10.09 15.05 -0.91
CA HIS A 209 -10.55 14.97 0.48
C HIS A 209 -11.12 13.59 0.83
N LEU A 210 -11.85 12.95 -0.08
CA LEU A 210 -12.36 11.60 0.13
C LEU A 210 -11.23 10.57 0.25
N LEU A 211 -10.17 10.70 -0.55
CA LEU A 211 -9.00 9.82 -0.47
C LEU A 211 -8.23 10.00 0.85
N ASP A 212 -7.95 11.23 1.24
CA ASP A 212 -7.29 11.54 2.51
C ASP A 212 -8.11 10.99 3.69
N LYS A 213 -9.42 11.27 3.71
CA LYS A 213 -10.32 10.73 4.72
C LYS A 213 -10.35 9.20 4.76
N LEU A 214 -10.28 8.55 3.59
CA LEU A 214 -10.25 7.10 3.49
C LEU A 214 -9.00 6.52 4.16
N LEU A 215 -7.83 7.12 3.95
CA LEU A 215 -6.57 6.71 4.59
C LEU A 215 -6.64 6.84 6.12
N VAL A 216 -7.11 7.99 6.61
CA VAL A 216 -7.27 8.23 8.05
C VAL A 216 -8.22 7.20 8.67
N LEU A 217 -9.34 6.91 8.01
CA LEU A 217 -10.32 5.93 8.51
C LEU A 217 -9.77 4.49 8.46
N HIS A 218 -9.00 4.12 7.42
CA HIS A 218 -8.36 2.80 7.35
C HIS A 218 -7.30 2.60 8.44
N SER A 219 -6.57 3.63 8.80
CA SER A 219 -5.55 3.56 9.85
C SER A 219 -6.14 3.50 11.27
N HIS A 220 -7.42 3.81 11.44
CA HIS A 220 -8.07 3.83 12.74
C HIS A 220 -8.15 2.42 13.37
N PRO A 221 -7.85 2.24 14.69
CA PRO A 221 -7.83 0.93 15.35
C PRO A 221 -9.11 0.11 15.19
N LEU A 222 -10.30 0.75 15.26
CA LEU A 222 -11.58 0.05 15.06
C LEU A 222 -11.73 -0.48 13.62
N SER A 223 -11.21 0.23 12.62
CA SER A 223 -11.20 -0.24 11.23
C SER A 223 -10.28 -1.45 11.06
N GLN A 224 -9.12 -1.44 11.70
CA GLN A 224 -8.20 -2.57 11.70
C GLN A 224 -8.83 -3.80 12.40
N LEU A 225 -9.55 -3.60 13.50
CA LEU A 225 -10.29 -4.66 14.18
C LEU A 225 -11.45 -5.20 13.33
N TYR A 226 -12.13 -4.35 12.56
CA TYR A 226 -13.17 -4.78 11.63
C TYR A 226 -12.61 -5.75 10.59
N SER A 227 -11.41 -5.51 10.07
CA SER A 227 -10.74 -6.40 9.11
C SER A 227 -10.54 -7.83 9.67
N SER A 228 -10.39 -7.95 10.99
CA SER A 228 -10.15 -9.24 11.65
C SER A 228 -11.39 -9.88 12.26
N PHE A 229 -12.38 -9.07 12.66
CA PHE A 229 -13.59 -9.50 13.36
C PHE A 229 -14.87 -8.92 12.74
N PRO A 230 -15.11 -9.03 11.42
CA PRO A 230 -16.23 -8.35 10.76
C PRO A 230 -17.59 -8.78 11.31
N GLY A 231 -17.72 -10.05 11.74
CA GLY A 231 -18.96 -10.60 12.31
C GLY A 231 -19.44 -9.89 13.57
N VAL A 232 -18.52 -9.41 14.40
CA VAL A 232 -18.80 -8.67 15.66
C VAL A 232 -18.80 -7.17 15.42
N MET A 233 -17.77 -6.68 14.74
CA MET A 233 -17.56 -5.24 14.55
C MET A 233 -18.65 -4.55 13.74
N LYS A 234 -19.37 -5.27 12.87
CA LYS A 234 -20.52 -4.70 12.12
C LYS A 234 -21.65 -4.19 13.02
N TYR A 235 -21.70 -4.61 14.28
CA TYR A 235 -22.70 -4.13 15.25
C TYR A 235 -22.15 -3.02 16.16
N ILE A 236 -20.86 -2.73 16.11
CA ILE A 236 -20.21 -1.73 16.96
C ILE A 236 -20.11 -0.43 16.15
N PRO A 237 -20.64 0.70 16.65
CA PRO A 237 -20.51 1.98 15.96
C PRO A 237 -19.06 2.40 15.85
N GLY A 238 -18.67 2.91 14.67
CA GLY A 238 -17.28 3.32 14.46
C GLY A 238 -17.00 3.76 13.01
N PRO A 239 -15.78 4.26 12.76
CA PRO A 239 -15.38 4.83 11.47
C PRO A 239 -15.43 3.84 10.32
N HIS A 240 -15.35 2.54 10.58
CA HIS A 240 -15.46 1.48 9.57
C HIS A 240 -16.80 1.47 8.83
N HIS A 241 -17.87 2.04 9.41
CA HIS A 241 -19.14 2.18 8.71
C HIS A 241 -19.16 3.30 7.65
N THR A 242 -18.26 4.28 7.76
CA THR A 242 -18.14 5.38 6.80
C THR A 242 -17.36 4.98 5.55
N ILE A 243 -16.43 4.02 5.67
CA ILE A 243 -15.55 3.58 4.57
C ILE A 243 -16.33 3.13 3.33
N PRO A 244 -17.36 2.27 3.42
CA PRO A 244 -18.13 1.85 2.25
C PRO A 244 -18.83 3.01 1.49
N GLU A 245 -19.27 4.04 2.22
CA GLU A 245 -19.90 5.20 1.61
C GLU A 245 -18.88 6.05 0.84
N ILE A 246 -17.68 6.23 1.37
CA ILE A 246 -16.59 6.91 0.65
C ILE A 246 -16.23 6.14 -0.62
N TRP A 247 -16.10 4.82 -0.55
CA TRP A 247 -15.86 4.01 -1.74
C TRP A 247 -16.93 4.16 -2.80
N LYS A 248 -18.21 4.26 -2.39
CA LYS A 248 -19.31 4.49 -3.31
C LYS A 248 -19.21 5.85 -4.01
N GLN A 249 -18.87 6.92 -3.28
CA GLN A 249 -18.68 8.26 -3.83
C GLN A 249 -17.52 8.29 -4.83
N LEU A 250 -16.36 7.70 -4.48
CA LEU A 250 -15.21 7.56 -5.37
C LEU A 250 -15.57 6.78 -6.64
N LYS A 251 -16.30 5.67 -6.50
CA LYS A 251 -16.81 4.89 -7.64
C LYS A 251 -17.68 5.73 -8.56
N THR A 252 -18.66 6.46 -7.99
CA THR A 252 -19.58 7.31 -8.77
C THR A 252 -18.80 8.34 -9.57
N PHE A 253 -17.82 9.01 -8.95
CA PHE A 253 -16.97 9.98 -9.64
C PHE A 253 -16.27 9.38 -10.88
N LEU A 254 -15.68 8.18 -10.73
CA LEU A 254 -15.00 7.53 -11.84
C LEU A 254 -15.95 7.00 -12.91
N CYS A 255 -17.10 6.49 -12.51
CA CYS A 255 -18.12 6.07 -13.47
C CYS A 255 -18.62 7.24 -14.34
N ASP A 256 -18.77 8.44 -13.77
CA ASP A 256 -19.12 9.66 -14.52
C ASP A 256 -18.04 10.01 -15.56
N ILE A 257 -16.76 9.86 -15.21
CA ILE A 257 -15.65 10.10 -16.16
C ILE A 257 -15.67 9.06 -17.29
N ILE A 258 -15.81 7.78 -16.95
CA ILE A 258 -15.89 6.69 -17.94
C ILE A 258 -17.08 6.89 -18.88
N ALA A 259 -18.23 7.31 -18.35
CA ALA A 259 -19.42 7.58 -19.16
C ALA A 259 -19.16 8.67 -20.20
N LYS A 260 -18.51 9.79 -19.80
CA LYS A 260 -18.10 10.85 -20.72
C LYS A 260 -17.11 10.36 -21.79
N HIS A 261 -16.11 9.54 -21.40
CA HIS A 261 -15.18 8.97 -22.39
C HIS A 261 -15.89 8.12 -23.43
N LYS A 262 -16.94 7.38 -23.05
CA LYS A 262 -17.70 6.54 -23.96
C LYS A 262 -18.51 7.32 -25.00
N GLU A 263 -18.88 8.56 -24.72
CA GLU A 263 -19.66 9.40 -25.63
C GLU A 263 -18.88 9.73 -26.91
N ASP A 264 -17.57 9.89 -26.82
CA ASP A 264 -16.68 10.26 -27.95
C ASP A 264 -15.59 9.23 -28.25
N TRP A 265 -15.62 8.08 -27.56
CA TRP A 265 -14.63 7.01 -27.72
C TRP A 265 -14.63 6.40 -29.12
N GLN A 266 -13.45 6.25 -29.69
CA GLN A 266 -13.23 5.59 -30.98
C GLN A 266 -12.27 4.39 -30.81
N PRO A 267 -12.61 3.19 -31.31
CA PRO A 267 -11.78 1.98 -31.17
C PRO A 267 -10.37 2.09 -31.75
N THR A 268 -10.15 3.01 -32.68
CA THR A 268 -8.88 3.20 -33.39
C THR A 268 -7.93 4.17 -32.70
N GLU A 269 -8.42 4.95 -31.73
CA GLU A 269 -7.65 5.95 -30.98
C GLU A 269 -7.56 5.61 -29.51
N SER A 270 -6.42 5.87 -28.90
CA SER A 270 -6.18 5.65 -27.48
C SER A 270 -5.50 6.89 -26.89
N ARG A 271 -6.30 7.80 -26.37
CA ARG A 271 -5.86 9.08 -25.81
C ARG A 271 -5.23 8.92 -24.41
N ASP A 272 -5.76 7.94 -23.64
CA ASP A 272 -5.43 7.74 -22.24
C ASP A 272 -5.64 6.26 -21.81
N PHE A 273 -5.52 6.03 -20.50
CA PHE A 273 -5.69 4.71 -19.91
C PHE A 273 -7.12 4.18 -20.06
N ILE A 274 -8.14 5.05 -19.95
CA ILE A 274 -9.56 4.65 -20.09
C ILE A 274 -9.81 4.16 -21.50
N ASP A 275 -9.43 4.92 -22.53
CA ASP A 275 -9.61 4.53 -23.92
C ASP A 275 -8.93 3.20 -24.25
N SER A 276 -7.68 3.01 -23.78
CA SER A 276 -6.97 1.75 -23.93
C SER A 276 -7.68 0.57 -23.27
N TYR A 277 -8.29 0.80 -22.09
CA TYR A 277 -9.01 -0.24 -21.38
C TYR A 277 -10.34 -0.58 -22.05
N LEU A 278 -11.06 0.42 -22.56
CA LEU A 278 -12.29 0.23 -23.35
C LEU A 278 -12.01 -0.57 -24.62
N GLN A 279 -10.83 -0.39 -25.25
CA GLN A 279 -10.41 -1.23 -26.39
C GLN A 279 -10.25 -2.71 -25.99
N GLU A 280 -9.70 -3.01 -24.80
CA GLU A 280 -9.62 -4.39 -24.31
C GLU A 280 -11.01 -4.99 -24.01
N ILE A 281 -11.91 -4.20 -23.42
CA ILE A 281 -13.31 -4.63 -23.20
C ILE A 281 -13.99 -4.94 -24.55
N ALA A 282 -13.78 -4.11 -25.58
CA ALA A 282 -14.41 -4.26 -26.89
C ALA A 282 -13.90 -5.48 -27.68
N LYS A 283 -12.76 -6.06 -27.32
CA LYS A 283 -12.23 -7.28 -27.99
C LYS A 283 -13.06 -8.51 -27.69
N ASP A 284 -13.84 -8.50 -26.61
CA ASP A 284 -14.75 -9.56 -26.13
C ASP A 284 -14.25 -11.00 -26.47
N ASP A 285 -13.13 -11.37 -25.85
CA ASP A 285 -12.53 -12.69 -26.00
C ASP A 285 -13.17 -13.76 -25.09
N GLY A 286 -14.31 -13.42 -24.46
CA GLY A 286 -14.99 -14.26 -23.45
C GLY A 286 -14.24 -14.37 -22.14
N SER A 287 -13.17 -13.58 -21.92
CA SER A 287 -12.47 -13.52 -20.64
C SER A 287 -13.15 -12.53 -19.69
N GLU A 288 -13.45 -12.96 -18.47
CA GLU A 288 -13.97 -12.06 -17.42
C GLU A 288 -12.90 -11.07 -16.87
N CYS A 289 -11.73 -11.02 -17.51
CA CYS A 289 -10.62 -10.21 -17.02
C CYS A 289 -10.85 -8.71 -17.21
N PHE A 290 -11.42 -8.32 -18.35
CA PHE A 290 -11.65 -6.91 -18.68
C PHE A 290 -13.14 -6.57 -18.61
N SER A 291 -13.51 -5.78 -17.61
CA SER A 291 -14.87 -5.27 -17.39
C SER A 291 -14.81 -3.84 -16.88
N GLU A 292 -15.94 -3.12 -16.93
CA GLU A 292 -16.00 -1.77 -16.37
C GLU A 292 -15.72 -1.73 -14.87
N GLU A 293 -16.15 -2.76 -14.13
CA GLU A 293 -15.85 -2.85 -12.71
C GLU A 293 -14.35 -3.02 -12.46
N ASN A 294 -13.64 -3.78 -13.30
CA ASN A 294 -12.20 -3.88 -13.23
C ASN A 294 -11.51 -2.58 -13.65
N LEU A 295 -12.02 -1.88 -14.66
CA LEU A 295 -11.52 -0.55 -15.04
C LEU A 295 -11.59 0.42 -13.86
N VAL A 296 -12.76 0.57 -13.25
CA VAL A 296 -12.93 1.45 -12.07
C VAL A 296 -12.00 1.05 -10.94
N ALA A 297 -11.85 -0.23 -10.66
CA ALA A 297 -10.94 -0.72 -9.62
C ALA A 297 -9.47 -0.41 -9.95
N CYS A 298 -9.03 -0.61 -11.18
CA CYS A 298 -7.67 -0.25 -11.62
C CYS A 298 -7.41 1.25 -11.54
N MET A 299 -8.39 2.08 -11.93
CA MET A 299 -8.29 3.53 -11.85
C MET A 299 -8.14 4.00 -10.39
N LEU A 300 -8.94 3.47 -9.46
CA LEU A 300 -8.82 3.77 -8.04
C LEU A 300 -7.47 3.33 -7.48
N ASP A 301 -7.01 2.13 -7.82
CA ASP A 301 -5.72 1.62 -7.39
C ASP A 301 -4.56 2.51 -7.87
N LEU A 302 -4.57 2.92 -9.14
CA LEU A 302 -3.54 3.78 -9.72
C LEU A 302 -3.59 5.20 -9.13
N PHE A 303 -4.79 5.76 -8.99
CA PHE A 303 -4.97 7.09 -8.43
C PHE A 303 -4.51 7.16 -6.97
N PHE A 304 -4.99 6.22 -6.16
CA PHE A 304 -4.61 6.11 -4.75
C PHE A 304 -3.10 5.88 -4.57
N ALA A 305 -2.54 4.87 -5.24
CA ALA A 305 -1.12 4.54 -5.09
C ALA A 305 -0.20 5.64 -5.61
N GLY A 306 -0.54 6.26 -6.75
CA GLY A 306 0.29 7.30 -7.38
C GLY A 306 0.24 8.64 -6.65
N THR A 307 -0.90 9.01 -6.09
CA THR A 307 -1.08 10.28 -5.39
C THR A 307 -0.45 10.26 -4.01
N GLU A 308 -0.91 9.38 -3.12
CA GLU A 308 -0.60 9.47 -1.70
C GLU A 308 0.84 9.14 -1.35
N THR A 309 1.44 8.19 -2.04
CA THR A 309 2.85 7.84 -1.78
C THR A 309 3.79 8.96 -2.19
N THR A 310 3.57 9.53 -3.37
CA THR A 310 4.43 10.58 -3.93
C THR A 310 4.25 11.89 -3.17
N SER A 311 3.02 12.31 -2.92
CA SER A 311 2.74 13.56 -2.19
C SER A 311 3.26 13.51 -0.75
N THR A 312 3.08 12.40 -0.05
CA THR A 312 3.63 12.22 1.31
C THR A 312 5.15 12.26 1.29
N THR A 313 5.81 11.63 0.32
CA THR A 313 7.27 11.69 0.17
C THR A 313 7.74 13.13 -0.07
N LEU A 314 7.06 13.91 -0.92
CA LEU A 314 7.39 15.31 -1.18
C LEU A 314 7.18 16.20 0.04
N ARG A 315 6.14 15.95 0.84
CA ARG A 315 5.93 16.65 2.12
C ARG A 315 7.07 16.38 3.10
N TRP A 316 7.50 15.11 3.21
CA TRP A 316 8.70 14.77 3.98
C TRP A 316 9.95 15.46 3.42
N ALA A 317 10.09 15.54 2.09
CA ALA A 317 11.21 16.24 1.46
C ALA A 317 11.28 17.72 1.90
N LEU A 318 10.16 18.44 1.88
CA LEU A 318 10.10 19.82 2.37
C LEU A 318 10.48 19.91 3.86
N LEU A 319 9.99 19.00 4.68
CA LEU A 319 10.33 18.99 6.11
C LEU A 319 11.81 18.72 6.35
N TYR A 320 12.41 17.73 5.66
CA TYR A 320 13.84 17.45 5.78
C TYR A 320 14.71 18.60 5.25
N MET A 321 14.34 19.22 4.14
CA MET A 321 15.08 20.39 3.62
C MET A 321 15.02 21.56 4.60
N ALA A 322 13.89 21.80 5.24
CA ALA A 322 13.78 22.84 6.27
C ALA A 322 14.56 22.47 7.55
N ALA A 323 14.61 21.20 7.92
CA ALA A 323 15.32 20.73 9.12
C ALA A 323 16.86 20.65 8.94
N TYR A 324 17.33 20.49 7.71
CA TYR A 324 18.76 20.35 7.36
C TYR A 324 19.18 21.39 6.31
N PRO A 325 19.29 22.68 6.69
CA PRO A 325 19.56 23.78 5.74
C PRO A 325 20.91 23.66 5.02
N GLU A 326 21.90 23.01 5.63
CA GLU A 326 23.19 22.73 5.01
C GLU A 326 23.07 21.74 3.84
N ILE A 327 22.20 20.72 3.98
CA ILE A 327 21.91 19.76 2.90
C ILE A 327 21.13 20.46 1.80
N GLN A 328 20.13 21.27 2.15
CA GLN A 328 19.36 22.07 1.21
C GLN A 328 20.26 22.98 0.39
N ALA A 329 21.17 23.73 1.03
CA ALA A 329 22.11 24.64 0.34
C ALA A 329 23.02 23.88 -0.65
N ARG A 330 23.48 22.69 -0.29
CA ARG A 330 24.30 21.86 -1.17
C ARG A 330 23.51 21.34 -2.38
N VAL A 331 22.24 20.92 -2.19
CA VAL A 331 21.32 20.56 -3.27
C VAL A 331 21.10 21.73 -4.22
N GLN A 332 20.79 22.91 -3.69
CA GLN A 332 20.59 24.13 -4.48
C GLN A 332 21.85 24.49 -5.30
N THR A 333 23.02 24.41 -4.68
CA THR A 333 24.31 24.67 -5.37
C THR A 333 24.52 23.70 -6.54
N GLU A 334 24.24 22.42 -6.36
CA GLU A 334 24.38 21.41 -7.42
C GLU A 334 23.36 21.67 -8.56
N ILE A 335 22.11 21.98 -8.22
CA ILE A 335 21.07 22.30 -9.21
C ILE A 335 21.45 23.56 -10.00
N ASP A 336 21.86 24.63 -9.33
CA ASP A 336 22.26 25.88 -9.96
C ASP A 336 23.48 25.70 -10.91
N ALA A 337 24.42 24.84 -10.51
CA ALA A 337 25.60 24.54 -11.34
C ALA A 337 25.27 23.68 -12.56
N THR A 338 24.30 22.75 -12.45
CA THR A 338 23.99 21.75 -13.49
C THR A 338 22.86 22.20 -14.42
N VAL A 339 21.80 22.74 -13.85
CA VAL A 339 20.58 23.14 -14.58
C VAL A 339 20.58 24.66 -14.85
N GLY A 340 21.07 25.45 -13.91
CA GLY A 340 20.97 26.90 -13.90
C GLY A 340 19.59 27.38 -13.43
N GLN A 341 19.37 28.70 -13.53
CA GLN A 341 18.14 29.34 -13.02
C GLN A 341 17.16 29.74 -14.14
N THR A 342 17.49 29.44 -15.40
CA THR A 342 16.71 29.91 -16.56
C THR A 342 15.83 28.91 -17.22
N ARG A 343 16.00 27.63 -16.90
CA ARG A 343 15.20 26.52 -17.43
C ARG A 343 14.72 25.60 -16.33
N GLN A 344 13.72 24.79 -16.62
CA GLN A 344 13.29 23.70 -15.75
C GLN A 344 14.26 22.50 -15.85
N PRO A 345 14.42 21.71 -14.76
CA PRO A 345 15.15 20.45 -14.81
C PRO A 345 14.50 19.45 -15.77
N GLY A 346 15.33 18.64 -16.41
CA GLY A 346 14.90 17.53 -17.24
C GLY A 346 15.45 16.19 -16.78
N LEU A 347 14.92 15.11 -17.31
CA LEU A 347 15.38 13.74 -16.99
C LEU A 347 16.86 13.53 -17.31
N ASP A 348 17.37 14.19 -18.36
CA ASP A 348 18.77 14.10 -18.76
C ASP A 348 19.72 14.70 -17.71
N ASP A 349 19.26 15.66 -16.90
CA ASP A 349 20.06 16.28 -15.83
C ASP A 349 20.33 15.32 -14.67
N GLN A 350 19.46 14.31 -14.48
CA GLN A 350 19.56 13.38 -13.36
C GLN A 350 20.94 12.71 -13.26
N ALA A 351 21.54 12.36 -14.38
CA ALA A 351 22.83 11.71 -14.43
C ALA A 351 23.98 12.56 -13.84
N SER A 352 23.83 13.88 -13.83
CA SER A 352 24.81 14.85 -13.33
C SER A 352 24.49 15.38 -11.92
N LEU A 353 23.30 15.11 -11.41
CA LEU A 353 22.82 15.56 -10.09
C LEU A 353 23.11 14.50 -9.01
N HIS A 354 24.38 14.21 -8.74
CA HIS A 354 24.78 13.10 -7.88
C HIS A 354 24.35 13.28 -6.43
N TYR A 355 24.55 14.46 -5.86
CA TYR A 355 24.18 14.74 -4.48
C TYR A 355 22.66 14.84 -4.31
N THR A 356 21.98 15.48 -5.24
CA THR A 356 20.51 15.55 -5.25
C THR A 356 19.89 14.17 -5.35
N ASN A 357 20.42 13.28 -6.20
CA ASN A 357 20.01 11.88 -6.26
C ASN A 357 20.22 11.16 -4.91
N ALA A 358 21.36 11.39 -4.27
CA ALA A 358 21.64 10.83 -2.95
C ALA A 358 20.64 11.31 -1.91
N VAL A 359 20.31 12.61 -1.90
CA VAL A 359 19.29 13.20 -1.01
C VAL A 359 17.90 12.59 -1.27
N VAL A 360 17.47 12.44 -2.52
CA VAL A 360 16.17 11.83 -2.87
C VAL A 360 16.09 10.37 -2.37
N HIS A 361 17.16 9.59 -2.51
CA HIS A 361 17.19 8.21 -2.05
C HIS A 361 17.20 8.12 -0.51
N GLU A 362 17.93 9.01 0.16
CA GLU A 362 17.94 9.08 1.63
C GLU A 362 16.57 9.53 2.17
N LEU A 363 15.90 10.47 1.50
CA LEU A 363 14.52 10.83 1.83
C LEU A 363 13.59 9.61 1.78
N GLN A 364 13.67 8.79 0.73
CA GLN A 364 12.86 7.58 0.63
C GLN A 364 13.19 6.56 1.72
N ARG A 365 14.46 6.45 2.13
CA ARG A 365 14.86 5.60 3.24
C ARG A 365 14.25 6.05 4.57
N CYS A 366 14.40 7.33 4.89
CA CYS A 366 13.99 7.89 6.19
C CYS A 366 12.48 8.10 6.28
N SER A 367 11.81 8.57 5.22
CA SER A 367 10.36 8.81 5.24
C SER A 367 9.54 7.52 5.26
N ASN A 368 10.04 6.44 4.63
CA ASN A 368 9.49 5.09 4.65
C ASN A 368 7.94 5.05 4.66
N VAL A 369 7.33 5.55 3.60
CA VAL A 369 5.88 5.76 3.51
C VAL A 369 5.05 4.46 3.50
N VAL A 370 5.68 3.29 3.29
CA VAL A 370 5.03 1.97 3.33
C VAL A 370 5.80 1.02 4.27
N PRO A 371 5.80 1.28 5.58
CA PRO A 371 6.73 0.67 6.55
C PRO A 371 6.63 -0.85 6.68
N LEU A 372 5.46 -1.43 6.45
CA LEU A 372 5.22 -2.89 6.53
C LEU A 372 5.06 -3.56 5.17
N GLY A 373 5.31 -2.82 4.09
CA GLY A 373 5.01 -3.29 2.75
C GLY A 373 3.52 -3.59 2.55
N ALA A 374 3.17 -4.17 1.41
CA ALA A 374 1.81 -4.63 1.17
C ALA A 374 1.69 -6.11 1.53
N PRO A 375 0.65 -6.53 2.32
CA PRO A 375 0.49 -7.91 2.77
C PRO A 375 0.51 -8.91 1.62
N ARG A 376 1.11 -10.08 1.84
CA ARG A 376 1.13 -11.19 0.89
C ARG A 376 0.40 -12.40 1.49
N LEU A 377 -0.16 -13.23 0.64
CA LEU A 377 -0.79 -14.48 1.05
C LEU A 377 -0.02 -15.66 0.48
N THR A 378 0.31 -16.66 1.32
CA THR A 378 0.97 -17.87 0.86
C THR A 378 -0.01 -18.72 0.03
N THR A 379 0.40 -19.07 -1.19
CA THR A 379 -0.42 -19.89 -2.13
C THR A 379 -0.26 -21.38 -1.90
N HIS A 380 0.87 -21.80 -1.32
CA HIS A 380 1.24 -23.19 -1.02
C HIS A 380 1.97 -23.26 0.32
N ASP A 381 2.01 -24.44 0.93
CA ASP A 381 2.89 -24.70 2.08
C ASP A 381 4.35 -24.46 1.65
N THR A 382 5.06 -23.62 2.36
CA THR A 382 6.38 -23.13 1.94
C THR A 382 7.36 -23.17 3.11
N LEU A 383 8.61 -23.57 2.86
CA LEU A 383 9.70 -23.44 3.81
C LEU A 383 10.31 -22.05 3.72
N LEU A 384 10.46 -21.39 4.86
CA LEU A 384 10.98 -20.03 4.95
C LEU A 384 11.95 -19.93 6.14
N GLY A 385 13.23 -19.70 5.89
CA GLY A 385 14.23 -19.64 6.94
C GLY A 385 14.25 -20.87 7.85
N GLY A 386 13.95 -22.06 7.30
CA GLY A 386 13.83 -23.31 8.04
C GLY A 386 12.46 -23.56 8.69
N TYR A 387 11.54 -22.61 8.66
CA TYR A 387 10.18 -22.78 9.22
C TYR A 387 9.18 -23.20 8.14
N LEU A 388 8.20 -24.02 8.52
CA LEU A 388 7.08 -24.38 7.65
C LEU A 388 5.96 -23.35 7.79
N VAL A 389 5.70 -22.61 6.72
CA VAL A 389 4.63 -21.62 6.62
C VAL A 389 3.51 -22.19 5.76
N PRO A 390 2.33 -22.51 6.34
CA PRO A 390 1.22 -23.11 5.62
C PRO A 390 0.59 -22.14 4.62
N LYS A 391 -0.04 -22.70 3.58
CA LYS A 391 -0.94 -21.98 2.68
C LYS A 391 -1.97 -21.16 3.46
N GLY A 392 -2.27 -19.96 2.97
CA GLY A 392 -3.23 -19.04 3.61
C GLY A 392 -2.67 -18.25 4.78
N THR A 393 -1.36 -18.32 5.05
CA THR A 393 -0.69 -17.47 6.02
C THR A 393 -0.42 -16.11 5.40
N VAL A 394 -0.71 -15.02 6.12
CA VAL A 394 -0.40 -13.66 5.69
C VAL A 394 1.05 -13.34 6.03
N LEU A 395 1.80 -12.93 5.02
CA LEU A 395 3.17 -12.49 5.17
C LEU A 395 3.25 -10.98 5.18
N MET A 396 3.98 -10.43 6.16
CA MET A 396 4.27 -9.00 6.31
C MET A 396 5.77 -8.78 6.20
N THR A 397 6.18 -7.96 5.24
CA THR A 397 7.59 -7.55 5.12
C THR A 397 7.79 -6.23 5.85
N ASN A 398 8.50 -6.27 6.97
CA ASN A 398 8.83 -5.08 7.75
C ASN A 398 9.97 -4.32 7.05
N LEU A 399 9.62 -3.42 6.14
CA LEU A 399 10.58 -2.63 5.37
C LEU A 399 11.34 -1.65 6.28
N THR A 400 10.72 -1.18 7.36
CA THR A 400 11.38 -0.34 8.38
C THR A 400 12.61 -1.03 8.93
N SER A 401 12.51 -2.32 9.24
CA SER A 401 13.65 -3.07 9.79
C SER A 401 14.82 -3.17 8.81
N VAL A 402 14.55 -3.18 7.50
CA VAL A 402 15.61 -3.19 6.47
C VAL A 402 16.20 -1.80 6.28
N LEU A 403 15.34 -0.77 6.20
CA LEU A 403 15.76 0.62 5.97
C LEU A 403 16.48 1.24 7.18
N MET A 404 16.36 0.63 8.36
CA MET A 404 17.00 1.05 9.61
C MET A 404 18.02 0.01 10.15
N ASP A 405 18.37 -1.00 9.35
CA ASP A 405 19.32 -2.05 9.80
C ASP A 405 20.76 -1.50 9.86
N LYS A 406 21.37 -1.59 11.06
CA LYS A 406 22.79 -1.21 11.30
C LYS A 406 23.79 -2.04 10.51
N LYS A 407 23.39 -3.19 9.96
CA LYS A 407 24.24 -4.00 9.08
C LYS A 407 24.27 -3.45 7.65
N GLU A 408 23.22 -2.76 7.25
CA GLU A 408 23.04 -2.22 5.92
C GLU A 408 23.41 -0.73 5.84
N TRP A 409 23.24 0.02 6.94
CA TRP A 409 23.38 1.47 7.00
C TRP A 409 24.34 1.89 8.10
N GLU A 410 25.29 2.73 7.78
CA GLU A 410 26.33 3.20 8.71
C GLU A 410 25.76 4.08 9.83
N THR A 411 24.78 4.91 9.52
CA THR A 411 24.10 5.82 10.44
C THR A 411 22.58 5.76 10.25
N PRO A 412 21.93 4.63 10.55
CA PRO A 412 20.53 4.37 10.19
C PRO A 412 19.54 5.38 10.77
N ASP A 413 19.84 5.92 11.96
CA ASP A 413 18.99 6.87 12.69
C ASP A 413 19.19 8.33 12.24
N ALA A 414 20.16 8.62 11.36
CA ALA A 414 20.45 9.95 10.84
C ALA A 414 19.95 10.12 9.41
N PHE A 415 19.61 11.36 9.05
CA PHE A 415 19.42 11.74 7.65
C PHE A 415 20.77 12.06 7.03
N ASN A 416 21.34 11.09 6.32
CA ASN A 416 22.71 11.14 5.83
C ASN A 416 22.80 10.76 4.33
N PRO A 417 22.77 11.72 3.41
CA PRO A 417 22.91 11.46 1.98
C PRO A 417 24.20 10.74 1.57
N GLU A 418 25.25 10.78 2.41
CA GLU A 418 26.52 10.10 2.13
C GLU A 418 26.36 8.56 2.05
N HIS A 419 25.25 7.98 2.59
CA HIS A 419 24.89 6.57 2.36
C HIS A 419 24.83 6.20 0.88
N PHE A 420 24.54 7.15 0.01
CA PHE A 420 24.35 6.98 -1.43
C PHE A 420 25.44 7.64 -2.28
N LEU A 421 26.57 7.98 -1.66
CA LEU A 421 27.70 8.56 -2.38
C LEU A 421 28.96 7.67 -2.23
N LYS A 422 29.68 7.54 -3.32
CA LYS A 422 31.00 6.94 -3.36
C LYS A 422 31.89 7.80 -4.24
N ASP A 423 32.99 8.31 -3.68
CA ASP A 423 33.92 9.22 -4.38
C ASP A 423 33.20 10.43 -5.02
N GLY A 424 32.18 10.96 -4.33
CA GLY A 424 31.36 12.08 -4.77
C GLY A 424 30.31 11.74 -5.84
N GLN A 425 30.25 10.49 -6.28
CA GLN A 425 29.26 10.06 -7.27
C GLN A 425 28.13 9.25 -6.64
N PHE A 426 26.93 9.38 -7.20
CA PHE A 426 25.78 8.62 -6.74
C PHE A 426 25.99 7.12 -6.90
N CYS A 427 25.70 6.37 -5.82
CA CYS A 427 25.80 4.92 -5.76
C CYS A 427 24.52 4.33 -5.13
N ARG A 428 23.77 3.55 -5.90
CA ARG A 428 22.55 2.91 -5.41
C ARG A 428 22.88 1.81 -4.40
N ARG A 429 22.13 1.76 -3.29
CA ARG A 429 22.23 0.71 -2.26
C ARG A 429 21.12 -0.32 -2.47
N GLU A 430 21.48 -1.60 -2.42
CA GLU A 430 20.52 -2.70 -2.58
C GLU A 430 19.51 -2.78 -1.43
N ALA A 431 19.90 -2.33 -0.24
CA ALA A 431 19.04 -2.26 0.94
C ALA A 431 17.98 -1.15 0.87
N LEU A 432 18.02 -0.27 -0.15
CA LEU A 432 16.96 0.70 -0.36
C LEU A 432 15.75 0.03 -1.01
N VAL A 433 14.78 -0.34 -0.17
CA VAL A 433 13.56 -1.08 -0.56
C VAL A 433 12.28 -0.38 -0.08
N PRO A 434 12.07 0.91 -0.34
CA PRO A 434 10.95 1.68 0.20
C PRO A 434 9.58 1.16 -0.27
N PHE A 435 9.55 0.43 -1.40
CA PHE A 435 8.36 -0.18 -1.99
C PHE A 435 8.47 -1.71 -2.11
N SER A 436 9.33 -2.34 -1.28
CA SER A 436 9.53 -3.78 -1.29
C SER A 436 10.30 -4.27 -2.54
N LEU A 437 10.23 -5.57 -2.79
CA LEU A 437 10.92 -6.28 -3.89
C LEU A 437 9.97 -7.27 -4.56
N GLY A 438 10.44 -7.90 -5.67
CA GLY A 438 9.78 -9.03 -6.30
C GLY A 438 8.87 -8.67 -7.48
N LYS A 439 8.06 -9.65 -7.90
CA LYS A 439 7.25 -9.56 -9.12
C LYS A 439 5.98 -8.74 -8.98
N ARG A 440 5.51 -8.53 -7.74
CA ARG A 440 4.25 -7.83 -7.45
C ARG A 440 4.48 -6.65 -6.55
#